data_ec83fc9db9ae4354583536ae30c75852
#
_entry.id   ec83fc9db9ae4354583536ae30c75852
#
_cell.length_a   1.000
_cell.length_b   1.000
_cell.length_c   1.000
_cell.angle_alpha   90.00
_cell.angle_beta   90.00
_cell.angle_gamma   90.00
#
_symmetry.space_group_name_H-M   'P 1'
#
loop_
_entity.id
_entity.type
_entity.pdbx_description
1 polymer ?
#
loop_
_entity_poly.entity_id
_entity_poly.type
_entity_poly.pdbx_seq_one_letter_code
_entity_poly.pdbx_strand_id
1 'polypeptide(L)' 'MCLSSVYKKGPEENIFLCKNIARVLPKDGEVVCYDLMGQRTVFAGEILDIDLMENIILIKETEE' A
#
# COMPACT_ATOMS: atom_id res chain seq x y z
N MET A 1 -18.09 4.52 0.75
CA MET A 1 -16.73 4.24 1.22
C MET A 1 -15.78 4.07 0.05
N CYS A 2 -14.63 4.72 0.12
CA CYS A 2 -13.64 4.63 -0.95
C CYS A 2 -12.56 3.65 -0.58
N LEU A 3 -12.32 2.68 -1.44
CA LEU A 3 -11.27 1.70 -1.24
C LEU A 3 -10.05 2.12 -2.04
N SER A 4 -8.88 1.83 -1.52
CA SER A 4 -7.63 2.26 -2.12
C SER A 4 -6.89 1.12 -2.79
N SER A 5 -6.02 1.50 -3.72
CA SER A 5 -5.09 0.58 -4.35
C SER A 5 -3.70 0.89 -3.83
N VAL A 6 -2.88 -0.13 -3.70
CA VAL A 6 -1.51 0.02 -3.21
C VAL A 6 -0.55 -0.27 -4.34
N TYR A 7 0.39 0.64 -4.52
CA TYR A 7 1.45 0.54 -5.52
C TYR A 7 2.79 0.64 -4.82
N LYS A 8 3.81 0.04 -5.38
CA LYS A 8 5.16 0.28 -4.90
C LYS A 8 5.93 1.08 -5.94
N LYS A 9 6.88 1.86 -5.46
CA LYS A 9 7.70 2.66 -6.35
C LYS A 9 8.68 1.75 -7.09
N GLY A 10 8.64 1.81 -8.42
CA GLY A 10 9.54 1.05 -9.26
C GLY A 10 10.59 1.94 -9.88
N PRO A 11 11.55 1.35 -10.62
CA PRO A 11 12.64 2.13 -11.22
C PRO A 11 12.17 3.07 -12.32
N GLU A 12 11.11 2.75 -13.02
CA GLU A 12 10.60 3.60 -14.09
C GLU A 12 9.16 4.00 -13.85
N GLU A 13 8.36 3.11 -13.32
CA GLU A 13 6.97 3.41 -13.04
C GLU A 13 6.55 2.66 -11.80
N ASN A 14 5.45 3.11 -11.21
CA ASN A 14 4.93 2.47 -10.02
C ASN A 14 4.31 1.12 -10.38
N ILE A 15 4.44 0.17 -9.49
CA ILE A 15 4.01 -1.20 -9.73
C ILE A 15 2.81 -1.51 -8.86
N PHE A 16 1.72 -1.97 -9.47
CA PHE A 16 0.51 -2.31 -8.76
C PHE A 16 0.73 -3.52 -7.85
N LEU A 17 0.24 -3.44 -6.62
CA LEU A 17 0.36 -4.55 -5.66
C LEU A 17 -1.00 -5.15 -5.31
N CYS A 18 -1.95 -4.32 -4.90
CA CYS A 18 -3.27 -4.84 -4.52
C CYS A 18 -4.30 -3.72 -4.54
N LYS A 19 -5.57 -4.13 -4.51
CA LYS A 19 -6.67 -3.18 -4.54
C LYS A 19 -7.70 -3.52 -3.46
N ASN A 20 -8.72 -2.69 -3.37
CA ASN A 20 -9.83 -2.85 -2.42
C ASN A 20 -9.34 -2.81 -0.98
N ILE A 21 -8.34 -1.97 -0.73
CA ILE A 21 -7.76 -1.84 0.59
C ILE A 21 -8.57 -0.85 1.41
N ALA A 22 -9.06 -1.32 2.56
CA ALA A 22 -9.91 -0.53 3.45
C ALA A 22 -9.12 0.09 4.59
N ARG A 23 -7.97 -0.48 4.94
CA ARG A 23 -7.19 -0.01 6.06
C ARG A 23 -5.72 -0.26 5.83
N VAL A 24 -4.90 0.74 6.15
CA VAL A 24 -3.44 0.61 6.05
C VAL A 24 -2.84 1.01 7.38
N LEU A 25 -1.94 0.19 7.89
CA LEU A 25 -1.32 0.41 9.18
C LEU A 25 0.20 0.32 9.04
N PRO A 26 0.91 1.45 9.17
CA PRO A 26 2.38 1.38 9.16
C PRO A 26 2.87 0.87 10.51
N LYS A 27 3.90 0.03 10.47
CA LYS A 27 4.36 -0.63 11.69
C LYS A 27 5.80 -1.08 11.52
N ASP A 28 6.71 -0.43 12.21
CA ASP A 28 8.13 -0.83 12.30
C ASP A 28 8.70 -1.50 11.06
N GLY A 29 8.82 -0.72 9.99
CA GLY A 29 9.41 -1.23 8.77
C GLY A 29 8.47 -2.06 7.92
N GLU A 30 7.19 -2.09 8.26
CA GLU A 30 6.19 -2.83 7.51
C GLU A 30 4.98 -1.96 7.23
N VAL A 31 4.28 -2.31 6.16
CA VAL A 31 3.01 -1.69 5.83
C VAL A 31 1.98 -2.81 5.81
N VAL A 32 1.04 -2.76 6.75
CA VAL A 32 0.02 -3.80 6.89
C VAL A 32 -1.25 -3.30 6.24
N CYS A 33 -1.76 -4.06 5.28
CA CYS A 33 -2.95 -3.68 4.52
C CYS A 33 -4.06 -4.67 4.77
N TYR A 34 -5.26 -4.14 5.01
CA TYR A 34 -6.46 -4.96 5.18
C TYR A 34 -7.42 -4.62 4.06
N ASP A 35 -7.89 -5.64 3.36
CA ASP A 35 -8.81 -5.41 2.26
C ASP A 35 -10.26 -5.36 2.77
N LEU A 36 -11.18 -5.21 1.83
CA LEU A 36 -12.60 -5.08 2.13
C LEU A 36 -13.13 -6.28 2.93
N MET A 37 -12.57 -7.45 2.70
CA MET A 37 -13.00 -8.68 3.37
C MET A 37 -12.24 -8.94 4.65
N GLY A 38 -11.33 -8.05 5.02
CA GLY A 38 -10.54 -8.20 6.23
C GLY A 38 -9.29 -9.04 6.06
N GLN A 39 -8.96 -9.41 4.83
CA GLN A 39 -7.73 -10.15 4.58
C GLN A 39 -6.53 -9.23 4.76
N ARG A 40 -5.50 -9.77 5.35
CA ARG A 40 -4.31 -9.02 5.72
C ARG A 40 -3.15 -9.34 4.79
N THR A 41 -2.50 -8.30 4.30
CA THR A 41 -1.29 -8.44 3.49
C THR A 41 -0.25 -7.52 4.08
N VAL A 42 0.98 -8.01 4.22
CA VAL A 42 2.07 -7.24 4.82
C VAL A 42 3.17 -7.06 3.81
N PHE A 43 3.62 -5.81 3.65
CA PHE A 43 4.74 -5.48 2.79
C PHE A 43 5.86 -4.93 3.65
N ALA A 44 7.07 -5.37 3.42
CA ALA A 44 8.24 -4.79 4.10
C ALA A 44 8.57 -3.47 3.43
N GLY A 45 8.53 -2.38 4.19
CA GLY A 45 8.81 -1.08 3.60
C GLY A 45 8.13 0.04 4.37
N GLU A 46 7.91 1.14 3.67
CA GLU A 46 7.32 2.33 4.28
C GLU A 46 6.40 3.03 3.29
N ILE A 47 5.48 3.82 3.83
CA ILE A 47 4.55 4.58 3.01
C ILE A 47 5.25 5.84 2.50
N LEU A 48 5.20 6.07 1.20
CA LEU A 48 5.78 7.26 0.59
C LEU A 48 4.73 8.34 0.35
N ASP A 49 3.52 7.94 -0.03
CA ASP A 49 2.50 8.91 -0.40
C ASP A 49 1.12 8.29 -0.26
N ILE A 50 0.18 9.08 0.18
CA ILE A 50 -1.23 8.69 0.26
C ILE A 50 -2.02 9.73 -0.50
N ASP A 51 -2.61 9.31 -1.62
CA ASP A 51 -3.38 10.20 -2.49
C ASP A 51 -4.86 9.89 -2.30
N LEU A 52 -5.54 10.75 -1.57
CA LEU A 52 -6.94 10.52 -1.23
C LEU A 52 -7.88 10.87 -2.39
N MET A 53 -7.42 11.68 -3.32
CA MET A 53 -8.23 12.00 -4.51
C MET A 53 -8.29 10.83 -5.46
N GLU A 54 -7.15 10.14 -5.63
CA GLU A 54 -7.05 9.01 -6.54
C GLU A 54 -7.23 7.68 -5.80
N ASN A 55 -7.23 7.71 -4.48
CA ASN A 55 -7.32 6.52 -3.63
C ASN A 55 -6.16 5.56 -3.92
N ILE A 56 -4.96 6.13 -3.94
CA ILE A 56 -3.74 5.39 -4.21
C ILE A 56 -2.78 5.58 -3.05
N ILE A 57 -2.22 4.46 -2.60
CA ILE A 57 -1.20 4.47 -1.56
C ILE A 57 0.08 3.95 -2.20
N LEU A 58 1.12 4.78 -2.13
CA LEU A 58 2.41 4.45 -2.72
C LEU A 58 3.37 4.07 -1.61
N ILE A 59 3.99 2.92 -1.72
CA ILE A 59 4.94 2.46 -0.73
C ILE A 59 6.31 2.25 -1.38
N LYS A 60 7.32 2.24 -0.54
CA LYS A 60 8.68 1.87 -0.94
C LYS A 60 8.99 0.56 -0.26
N GLU A 61 9.15 -0.50 -1.05
CA GLU A 61 9.48 -1.81 -0.49
C GLU A 61 10.94 -1.87 -0.12
N THR A 62 11.21 -2.48 1.03
CA THR A 62 12.58 -2.69 1.47
C THR A 62 13.20 -3.76 0.59
N GLU A 63 14.43 -3.51 0.16
CA GLU A 63 15.18 -4.47 -0.64
C GLU A 63 16.26 -5.08 0.22
N GLU A 64 16.40 -6.39 0.09
CA GLU A 64 17.39 -7.14 0.87
C GLU A 64 18.76 -7.09 0.24
#